data_7476507819723fbdd9903a8188c99787
#
_entry.id   7476507819723fbdd9903a8188c99787
#
_cell.length_a   1.000
_cell.length_b   1.000
_cell.length_c   1.000
_cell.angle_alpha   90.00
_cell.angle_beta   90.00
_cell.angle_gamma   90.00
#
_symmetry.space_group_name_H-M   'P 1'
#
loop_
_entity.id
_entity.type
_entity.pdbx_description
1 polymer ?
#
loop_
_entity_poly.entity_id
_entity_poly.type
_entity_poly.pdbx_seq_one_letter_code
_entity_poly.pdbx_strand_id
1 'polypeptide(L)'
;MRKLGLAVLAVVVLGLILFLSLKGNNSKGVAVEVVAVSPRTVVAKVKASGNISPRKKVEIQSKVIGEIVALPFREGDTVKAGDVVVEIEKKLYQAACDQARAALEQARVQLERAQAELANAELEAARTERLFAEGVLSEQARDRARLSLEQAQVAVRAQERAIEQASFAYRRALEDLDRTTIRAPMDGVVIARRAEVGETAIMGTTNFPGSVLMVIGDLSELVAEVEVPERDVVQLSLGQEAEVKVDAIPDASFAGKVVEIASSGTKVGDVVKFKVKVALNQPDARLKPEMTAKVEITTKRAENVLAVPLQAVQTRFLDDKGKEVFGQATGREVEVVYLFERGRAVRREVKTGVQDELYVEIGEGLAAGEKVIAGPYKTLRTLKDGDAVHEEKPGKKG
;
A
#
# COMPACT_ATOMS: atom_id res chain seq x y z
N MET A 1 79.34 -55.18 32.01
CA MET A 1 78.73 -53.98 32.56
C MET A 1 78.19 -52.95 31.50
N ARG A 2 78.80 -52.85 30.30
CA ARG A 2 78.30 -51.87 29.28
C ARG A 2 76.96 -52.19 28.60
N LYS A 3 76.51 -53.45 28.57
CA LYS A 3 75.25 -53.87 27.96
C LYS A 3 74.03 -53.64 28.91
N LEU A 4 74.20 -53.61 30.20
CA LEU A 4 73.15 -53.35 31.16
C LEU A 4 72.78 -51.86 31.22
N GLY A 5 73.77 -50.97 31.06
CA GLY A 5 73.53 -49.51 31.04
C GLY A 5 72.75 -49.04 29.82
N LEU A 6 72.94 -49.73 28.66
CA LEU A 6 72.23 -49.41 27.41
C LEU A 6 70.73 -49.84 27.49
N ALA A 7 70.43 -50.95 28.15
CA ALA A 7 69.06 -51.43 28.38
C ALA A 7 68.25 -50.49 29.27
N VAL A 8 68.87 -50.00 30.35
CA VAL A 8 68.21 -49.05 31.24
C VAL A 8 67.98 -47.69 30.58
N LEU A 9 68.92 -47.22 29.79
CA LEU A 9 68.76 -45.99 29.02
C LEU A 9 67.61 -46.09 28.01
N ALA A 10 67.49 -47.26 27.34
CA ALA A 10 66.42 -47.50 26.36
C ALA A 10 65.02 -47.51 27.06
N VAL A 11 64.91 -48.11 28.24
CA VAL A 11 63.63 -48.12 29.02
C VAL A 11 63.27 -46.73 29.55
N VAL A 12 64.25 -45.93 29.95
CA VAL A 12 64.01 -44.55 30.42
C VAL A 12 63.60 -43.67 29.23
N VAL A 13 64.23 -43.84 28.05
CA VAL A 13 63.84 -43.09 26.86
C VAL A 13 62.47 -43.52 26.33
N LEU A 14 62.14 -44.83 26.38
CA LEU A 14 60.81 -45.32 26.03
C LEU A 14 59.74 -44.79 27.01
N GLY A 15 60.01 -44.77 28.29
CA GLY A 15 59.16 -44.22 29.37
C GLY A 15 58.94 -42.70 29.16
N LEU A 16 60.01 -41.97 28.80
CA LEU A 16 59.94 -40.55 28.52
C LEU A 16 59.12 -40.24 27.24
N ILE A 17 59.30 -41.07 26.20
CA ILE A 17 58.52 -40.96 24.96
C ILE A 17 57.04 -41.28 25.24
N LEU A 18 56.74 -42.32 26.03
CA LEU A 18 55.38 -42.68 26.42
C LEU A 18 54.78 -41.58 27.29
N PHE A 19 55.54 -41.01 28.24
CA PHE A 19 55.08 -39.89 29.09
C PHE A 19 54.86 -38.59 28.28
N LEU A 20 55.72 -38.30 27.29
CA LEU A 20 55.54 -37.18 26.38
C LEU A 20 54.39 -37.41 25.39
N SER A 21 54.13 -38.64 24.92
CA SER A 21 52.99 -38.95 24.05
C SER A 21 51.65 -38.92 24.82
N LEU A 22 51.62 -39.29 26.10
CA LEU A 22 50.46 -39.17 26.97
C LEU A 22 50.19 -37.72 27.42
N LYS A 23 51.22 -36.88 27.47
CA LYS A 23 51.11 -35.46 27.79
C LYS A 23 50.81 -34.60 26.55
N GLY A 24 50.99 -35.13 25.32
CA GLY A 24 50.80 -34.45 24.04
C GLY A 24 49.40 -34.48 23.46
N ASN A 25 48.43 -35.18 24.11
CA ASN A 25 47.05 -35.18 23.65
C ASN A 25 46.20 -34.07 24.34
N ASN A 26 46.77 -32.86 24.40
CA ASN A 26 45.97 -31.66 24.59
C ASN A 26 45.28 -31.40 23.23
N SER A 27 44.14 -32.02 22.99
CA SER A 27 43.23 -31.61 21.92
C SER A 27 43.02 -30.10 22.05
N LYS A 28 43.69 -29.33 21.20
CA LYS A 28 43.40 -27.89 21.08
C LYS A 28 41.88 -27.78 20.85
N GLY A 29 41.14 -27.44 21.90
CA GLY A 29 39.71 -27.25 21.80
C GLY A 29 39.41 -26.28 20.64
N VAL A 30 38.23 -26.36 20.09
CA VAL A 30 37.80 -25.48 19.02
C VAL A 30 37.69 -24.06 19.60
N ALA A 31 38.28 -23.07 18.91
CA ALA A 31 38.17 -21.67 19.30
C ALA A 31 36.76 -21.17 19.09
N VAL A 32 36.17 -20.55 20.13
CA VAL A 32 34.79 -20.07 20.12
C VAL A 32 34.69 -18.68 20.72
N GLU A 33 33.77 -17.88 20.18
CA GLU A 33 33.38 -16.61 20.74
C GLU A 33 32.26 -16.85 21.79
N VAL A 34 32.39 -16.25 22.95
CA VAL A 34 31.46 -16.48 24.08
C VAL A 34 30.82 -15.16 24.47
N VAL A 35 29.49 -15.16 24.62
CA VAL A 35 28.69 -14.00 25.04
C VAL A 35 27.88 -14.38 26.27
N ALA A 36 27.88 -13.50 27.30
CA ALA A 36 27.03 -13.69 28.47
C ALA A 36 25.58 -13.32 28.18
N VAL A 37 24.66 -14.17 28.59
CA VAL A 37 23.23 -13.92 28.52
C VAL A 37 22.87 -12.73 29.41
N SER A 38 22.31 -11.70 28.85
CA SER A 38 21.95 -10.49 29.59
C SER A 38 20.54 -10.00 29.21
N PRO A 39 19.83 -9.39 30.16
CA PRO A 39 18.55 -8.77 29.83
C PRO A 39 18.73 -7.63 28.81
N ARG A 40 17.89 -7.64 27.80
CA ARG A 40 17.88 -6.62 26.73
C ARG A 40 16.45 -6.34 26.26
N THR A 41 16.27 -5.22 25.55
CA THR A 41 15.06 -4.97 24.77
C THR A 41 15.29 -5.48 23.36
N VAL A 42 14.41 -6.40 22.91
CA VAL A 42 14.40 -6.96 21.55
C VAL A 42 13.17 -6.44 20.84
N VAL A 43 13.36 -5.89 19.63
CA VAL A 43 12.28 -5.25 18.85
C VAL A 43 12.21 -5.89 17.48
N ALA A 44 11.16 -6.66 17.26
CA ALA A 44 10.89 -7.20 15.92
C ALA A 44 10.35 -6.09 15.03
N LYS A 45 10.93 -5.96 13.85
CA LYS A 45 10.56 -4.94 12.87
C LYS A 45 10.33 -5.56 11.51
N VAL A 46 9.31 -5.08 10.80
CA VAL A 46 9.12 -5.33 9.38
C VAL A 46 9.67 -4.15 8.60
N LYS A 47 10.55 -4.43 7.63
CA LYS A 47 11.13 -3.43 6.75
C LYS A 47 10.42 -3.44 5.41
N ALA A 48 10.04 -2.27 4.93
CA ALA A 48 9.39 -2.11 3.63
C ALA A 48 9.89 -0.83 2.95
N SER A 49 9.85 -0.83 1.63
CA SER A 49 10.20 0.33 0.82
C SER A 49 8.99 0.81 0.04
N GLY A 50 8.95 2.11 -0.23
CA GLY A 50 7.88 2.74 -0.98
C GLY A 50 8.16 4.22 -1.19
N ASN A 51 7.12 5.02 -1.33
CA ASN A 51 7.22 6.43 -1.62
C ASN A 51 6.40 7.28 -0.65
N ILE A 52 6.83 8.52 -0.46
CA ILE A 52 6.03 9.54 0.23
C ILE A 52 4.88 9.95 -0.70
N SER A 53 3.66 9.98 -0.17
CA SER A 53 2.47 10.39 -0.90
C SER A 53 1.61 11.29 -0.01
N PRO A 54 0.84 12.24 -0.55
CA PRO A 54 -0.17 12.91 0.24
C PRO A 54 -1.26 11.92 0.63
N ARG A 55 -1.83 12.09 1.81
CA ARG A 55 -2.93 11.23 2.28
C ARG A 55 -4.16 11.31 1.37
N LYS A 56 -4.41 12.52 0.83
CA LYS A 56 -5.48 12.78 -0.14
C LYS A 56 -4.88 13.32 -1.41
N LYS A 57 -5.10 12.63 -2.52
CA LYS A 57 -4.75 13.09 -3.87
C LYS A 57 -5.88 12.79 -4.83
N VAL A 58 -6.06 13.67 -5.81
CA VAL A 58 -7.06 13.53 -6.87
C VAL A 58 -6.39 13.73 -8.22
N GLU A 59 -6.60 12.78 -9.11
CA GLU A 59 -6.19 12.88 -10.49
C GLU A 59 -7.28 13.60 -11.29
N ILE A 60 -6.93 14.72 -11.88
CA ILE A 60 -7.79 15.52 -12.74
C ILE A 60 -7.74 14.92 -14.15
N GLN A 61 -8.88 14.39 -14.58
CA GLN A 61 -9.03 13.76 -15.88
C GLN A 61 -10.06 14.52 -16.72
N SER A 62 -9.88 14.51 -18.06
CA SER A 62 -10.87 15.06 -18.96
C SER A 62 -12.11 14.18 -19.06
N LYS A 63 -13.28 14.82 -19.03
CA LYS A 63 -14.59 14.19 -19.28
C LYS A 63 -15.13 14.48 -20.68
N VAL A 64 -14.40 15.27 -21.47
CA VAL A 64 -14.71 15.64 -22.86
C VAL A 64 -13.45 15.55 -23.71
N ILE A 65 -13.61 15.50 -25.03
CA ILE A 65 -12.49 15.45 -25.98
C ILE A 65 -12.29 16.85 -26.53
N GLY A 66 -11.07 17.36 -26.53
CA GLY A 66 -10.75 18.66 -27.14
C GLY A 66 -9.33 19.11 -26.84
N GLU A 67 -8.90 20.17 -27.54
CA GLU A 67 -7.59 20.77 -27.34
C GLU A 67 -7.54 21.56 -26.01
N ILE A 68 -6.45 21.42 -25.28
CA ILE A 68 -6.22 22.17 -24.05
C ILE A 68 -5.78 23.58 -24.41
N VAL A 69 -6.60 24.57 -24.07
CA VAL A 69 -6.36 25.98 -24.38
C VAL A 69 -5.56 26.65 -23.28
N ALA A 70 -5.81 26.28 -22.02
CA ALA A 70 -5.11 26.88 -20.88
C ALA A 70 -4.92 25.89 -19.72
N LEU A 71 -3.75 26.04 -19.07
CA LEU A 71 -3.36 25.38 -17.82
C LEU A 71 -2.80 26.48 -16.90
N PRO A 72 -3.65 27.19 -16.14
CA PRO A 72 -3.24 28.37 -15.37
C PRO A 72 -2.22 28.07 -14.27
N PHE A 73 -2.22 26.86 -13.72
CA PHE A 73 -1.37 26.46 -12.60
C PHE A 73 -0.19 25.62 -13.06
N ARG A 74 0.95 25.79 -12.37
CA ARG A 74 2.19 25.02 -12.53
C ARG A 74 2.34 24.03 -11.39
N GLU A 75 3.27 23.10 -11.54
CA GLU A 75 3.68 22.21 -10.45
C GLU A 75 4.22 23.02 -9.27
N GLY A 76 3.72 22.73 -8.08
CA GLY A 76 4.03 23.45 -6.85
C GLY A 76 3.07 24.58 -6.50
N ASP A 77 2.18 25.00 -7.41
CA ASP A 77 1.21 26.06 -7.14
C ASP A 77 0.09 25.55 -6.21
N THR A 78 -0.38 26.42 -5.33
CA THR A 78 -1.54 26.15 -4.47
C THR A 78 -2.82 26.49 -5.20
N VAL A 79 -3.80 25.59 -5.11
CA VAL A 79 -5.13 25.71 -5.70
C VAL A 79 -6.21 25.58 -4.63
N LYS A 80 -7.33 26.28 -4.84
CA LYS A 80 -8.53 26.19 -4.00
C LYS A 80 -9.62 25.41 -4.73
N ALA A 81 -10.49 24.78 -3.96
CA ALA A 81 -11.67 24.13 -4.50
C ALA A 81 -12.49 25.13 -5.33
N GLY A 82 -12.82 24.76 -6.58
CA GLY A 82 -13.53 25.61 -7.54
C GLY A 82 -12.64 26.40 -8.50
N ASP A 83 -11.33 26.54 -8.25
CA ASP A 83 -10.41 27.19 -9.18
C ASP A 83 -10.37 26.45 -10.52
N VAL A 84 -10.33 27.20 -11.63
CA VAL A 84 -10.23 26.64 -12.96
C VAL A 84 -8.79 26.16 -13.19
N VAL A 85 -8.60 24.85 -13.29
CA VAL A 85 -7.28 24.22 -13.43
C VAL A 85 -6.96 23.83 -14.88
N VAL A 86 -7.99 23.55 -15.69
CA VAL A 86 -7.83 23.25 -17.11
C VAL A 86 -8.97 23.87 -17.90
N GLU A 87 -8.65 24.46 -19.04
CA GLU A 87 -9.62 24.89 -20.03
C GLU A 87 -9.41 24.14 -21.35
N ILE A 88 -10.50 23.51 -21.82
CA ILE A 88 -10.56 22.82 -23.10
C ILE A 88 -11.30 23.72 -24.09
N GLU A 89 -11.00 23.61 -25.39
CA GLU A 89 -11.63 24.41 -26.45
C GLU A 89 -13.15 24.24 -26.41
N LYS A 90 -13.84 25.37 -26.19
CA LYS A 90 -15.30 25.43 -25.97
C LYS A 90 -16.14 25.54 -27.25
N LYS A 91 -15.51 25.92 -28.37
CA LYS A 91 -16.23 26.36 -29.59
C LYS A 91 -17.22 25.31 -30.09
N LEU A 92 -16.81 24.06 -30.17
CA LEU A 92 -17.69 22.97 -30.64
C LEU A 92 -18.86 22.73 -29.67
N TYR A 93 -18.59 22.71 -28.38
CA TYR A 93 -19.58 22.46 -27.32
C TYR A 93 -20.54 23.65 -27.18
N GLN A 94 -20.05 24.88 -27.36
CA GLN A 94 -20.88 26.08 -27.39
C GLN A 94 -21.85 26.03 -28.55
N ALA A 95 -21.38 25.70 -29.77
CA ALA A 95 -22.24 25.58 -30.95
C ALA A 95 -23.32 24.50 -30.76
N ALA A 96 -22.96 23.34 -30.17
CA ALA A 96 -23.92 22.28 -29.87
C ALA A 96 -24.97 22.73 -28.82
N CYS A 97 -24.54 23.46 -27.79
CA CYS A 97 -25.44 24.03 -26.79
C CYS A 97 -26.41 25.04 -27.40
N ASP A 98 -25.93 25.95 -28.26
CA ASP A 98 -26.75 26.96 -28.94
C ASP A 98 -27.75 26.30 -29.90
N GLN A 99 -27.34 25.25 -30.62
CA GLN A 99 -28.24 24.46 -31.46
C GLN A 99 -29.35 23.78 -30.66
N ALA A 100 -29.01 23.13 -29.54
CA ALA A 100 -29.99 22.47 -28.68
C ALA A 100 -30.96 23.49 -28.03
N ARG A 101 -30.45 24.67 -27.65
CA ARG A 101 -31.25 25.78 -27.14
C ARG A 101 -32.26 26.26 -28.17
N ALA A 102 -31.83 26.45 -29.43
CA ALA A 102 -32.72 26.86 -30.51
C ALA A 102 -33.81 25.82 -30.79
N ALA A 103 -33.49 24.52 -30.73
CA ALA A 103 -34.47 23.43 -30.86
C ALA A 103 -35.52 23.45 -29.75
N LEU A 104 -35.09 23.71 -28.47
CA LEU A 104 -36.00 23.86 -27.36
C LEU A 104 -36.94 25.04 -27.52
N GLU A 105 -36.41 26.18 -28.00
CA GLU A 105 -37.23 27.38 -28.25
C GLU A 105 -38.24 27.14 -29.38
N GLN A 106 -37.85 26.46 -30.44
CA GLN A 106 -38.75 26.03 -31.51
C GLN A 106 -39.89 25.15 -30.99
N ALA A 107 -39.58 24.17 -30.10
CA ALA A 107 -40.60 23.32 -29.49
C ALA A 107 -41.58 24.12 -28.60
N ARG A 108 -41.12 25.16 -27.92
CA ARG A 108 -41.97 26.07 -27.14
C ARG A 108 -42.95 26.84 -28.02
N VAL A 109 -42.50 27.37 -29.13
CA VAL A 109 -43.36 28.07 -30.10
C VAL A 109 -44.43 27.13 -30.67
N GLN A 110 -44.07 25.85 -30.92
CA GLN A 110 -45.05 24.86 -31.40
C GLN A 110 -46.11 24.51 -30.32
N LEU A 111 -45.69 24.46 -29.03
CA LEU A 111 -46.66 24.28 -27.93
C LEU A 111 -47.63 25.47 -27.86
N GLU A 112 -47.13 26.70 -27.91
CA GLU A 112 -47.95 27.91 -27.90
C GLU A 112 -48.98 27.88 -29.02
N ARG A 113 -48.58 27.49 -30.24
CA ARG A 113 -49.49 27.29 -31.36
C ARG A 113 -50.53 26.22 -31.06
N ALA A 114 -50.13 25.05 -30.57
CA ALA A 114 -51.11 23.99 -30.24
C ALA A 114 -52.06 24.39 -29.13
N GLN A 115 -51.62 25.18 -28.13
CA GLN A 115 -52.50 25.74 -27.09
C GLN A 115 -53.51 26.74 -27.66
N ALA A 116 -53.12 27.58 -28.62
CA ALA A 116 -54.06 28.49 -29.31
C ALA A 116 -55.10 27.72 -30.15
N GLU A 117 -54.69 26.64 -30.85
CA GLU A 117 -55.58 25.74 -31.56
C GLU A 117 -56.54 25.01 -30.57
N LEU A 118 -56.07 24.57 -29.43
CA LEU A 118 -56.92 23.97 -28.36
C LEU A 118 -57.95 24.96 -27.84
N ALA A 119 -57.55 26.19 -27.50
CA ALA A 119 -58.45 27.22 -27.05
C ALA A 119 -59.61 27.53 -28.07
N ASN A 120 -59.28 27.56 -29.36
CA ASN A 120 -60.28 27.71 -30.41
C ASN A 120 -61.23 26.50 -30.46
N ALA A 121 -60.71 25.27 -30.39
CA ALA A 121 -61.51 24.05 -30.39
C ALA A 121 -62.45 23.95 -29.16
N GLU A 122 -61.98 24.40 -27.99
CA GLU A 122 -62.79 24.49 -26.78
C GLU A 122 -63.97 25.43 -26.91
N LEU A 123 -63.72 26.64 -27.46
CA LEU A 123 -64.78 27.63 -27.71
C LEU A 123 -65.82 27.09 -28.69
N GLU A 124 -65.38 26.44 -29.80
CA GLU A 124 -66.27 25.87 -30.79
C GLU A 124 -67.05 24.68 -30.27
N ALA A 125 -66.45 23.81 -29.50
CA ALA A 125 -67.10 22.70 -28.85
C ALA A 125 -68.18 23.18 -27.84
N ALA A 126 -67.85 24.17 -27.03
CA ALA A 126 -68.81 24.77 -26.08
C ALA A 126 -69.98 25.45 -26.76
N ARG A 127 -69.76 26.16 -27.90
CA ARG A 127 -70.79 26.77 -28.73
C ARG A 127 -71.70 25.69 -29.36
N THR A 128 -71.14 24.69 -29.94
CA THR A 128 -71.85 23.59 -30.59
C THR A 128 -72.68 22.78 -29.61
N GLU A 129 -72.17 22.50 -28.44
CA GLU A 129 -72.90 21.79 -27.37
C GLU A 129 -74.12 22.58 -26.90
N ARG A 130 -74.03 23.91 -26.79
CA ARG A 130 -75.13 24.79 -26.43
C ARG A 130 -76.22 24.77 -27.53
N LEU A 131 -75.84 24.96 -28.81
CA LEU A 131 -76.78 24.95 -29.92
C LEU A 131 -77.45 23.57 -30.16
N PHE A 132 -76.74 22.49 -29.85
CA PHE A 132 -77.31 21.16 -29.82
C PHE A 132 -78.36 20.99 -28.73
N ALA A 133 -78.09 21.46 -27.50
CA ALA A 133 -79.04 21.44 -26.41
C ALA A 133 -80.30 22.28 -26.68
N GLU A 134 -80.17 23.35 -27.53
CA GLU A 134 -81.30 24.16 -28.02
C GLU A 134 -82.04 23.54 -29.22
N GLY A 135 -81.58 22.34 -29.71
CA GLY A 135 -82.22 21.63 -30.81
C GLY A 135 -81.90 22.24 -32.23
N VAL A 136 -80.91 23.13 -32.31
CA VAL A 136 -80.54 23.85 -33.56
C VAL A 136 -79.57 23.06 -34.44
N LEU A 137 -78.68 22.23 -33.81
CA LEU A 137 -77.63 21.45 -34.51
C LEU A 137 -77.91 19.94 -34.43
N SER A 138 -77.36 19.21 -35.41
CA SER A 138 -77.43 17.76 -35.48
C SER A 138 -76.41 17.12 -34.52
N GLU A 139 -76.67 15.89 -34.09
CA GLU A 139 -75.75 15.08 -33.29
C GLU A 139 -74.40 14.91 -34.01
N GLN A 140 -74.40 14.71 -35.30
CA GLN A 140 -73.16 14.60 -36.12
C GLN A 140 -72.28 15.87 -36.03
N ALA A 141 -72.89 17.08 -35.96
CA ALA A 141 -72.12 18.31 -35.78
C ALA A 141 -71.46 18.40 -34.38
N ARG A 142 -72.20 18.02 -33.34
CA ARG A 142 -71.69 17.91 -31.98
C ARG A 142 -70.52 16.95 -31.88
N ASP A 143 -70.67 15.73 -32.43
CA ASP A 143 -69.63 14.69 -32.36
C ASP A 143 -68.35 15.10 -33.14
N ARG A 144 -68.49 15.82 -34.22
CA ARG A 144 -67.31 16.41 -34.96
C ARG A 144 -66.59 17.43 -34.10
N ALA A 145 -67.32 18.33 -33.43
CA ALA A 145 -66.67 19.34 -32.55
C ALA A 145 -65.94 18.69 -31.36
N ARG A 146 -66.56 17.65 -30.77
CA ARG A 146 -65.90 16.88 -29.68
C ARG A 146 -64.61 16.16 -30.15
N LEU A 147 -64.65 15.52 -31.33
CA LEU A 147 -63.48 14.89 -31.93
C LEU A 147 -62.37 15.91 -32.19
N SER A 148 -62.72 17.11 -32.75
CA SER A 148 -61.77 18.19 -32.98
C SER A 148 -61.12 18.66 -31.66
N LEU A 149 -61.88 18.80 -30.59
CA LEU A 149 -61.35 19.14 -29.27
C LEU A 149 -60.39 18.09 -28.74
N GLU A 150 -60.76 16.80 -28.83
CA GLU A 150 -59.92 15.69 -28.40
C GLU A 150 -58.56 15.66 -29.19
N GLN A 151 -58.65 15.89 -30.51
CA GLN A 151 -57.43 15.98 -31.37
C GLN A 151 -56.55 17.14 -30.95
N ALA A 152 -57.10 18.32 -30.66
CA ALA A 152 -56.32 19.47 -30.16
C ALA A 152 -55.66 19.20 -28.79
N GLN A 153 -56.40 18.53 -27.88
CA GLN A 153 -55.83 18.12 -26.58
C GLN A 153 -54.65 17.13 -26.76
N VAL A 154 -54.76 16.16 -27.66
CA VAL A 154 -53.69 15.23 -27.99
C VAL A 154 -52.48 15.97 -28.59
N ALA A 155 -52.74 16.97 -29.49
CA ALA A 155 -51.67 17.79 -30.08
C ALA A 155 -50.89 18.58 -29.01
N VAL A 156 -51.54 19.17 -28.02
CA VAL A 156 -50.90 19.87 -26.89
C VAL A 156 -50.01 18.89 -26.11
N ARG A 157 -50.54 17.73 -25.73
CA ARG A 157 -49.75 16.71 -25.00
C ARG A 157 -48.55 16.25 -25.83
N ALA A 158 -48.67 16.12 -27.14
CA ALA A 158 -47.56 15.76 -28.04
C ALA A 158 -46.44 16.84 -28.01
N GLN A 159 -46.82 18.12 -28.06
CA GLN A 159 -45.84 19.22 -27.97
C GLN A 159 -45.18 19.35 -26.58
N GLU A 160 -45.92 19.10 -25.52
CA GLU A 160 -45.35 19.01 -24.17
C GLU A 160 -44.24 17.96 -24.09
N ARG A 161 -44.46 16.78 -24.67
CA ARG A 161 -43.43 15.73 -24.74
C ARG A 161 -42.26 16.14 -25.66
N ALA A 162 -42.49 16.87 -26.74
CA ALA A 162 -41.43 17.39 -27.59
C ALA A 162 -40.56 18.43 -26.85
N ILE A 163 -41.15 19.29 -26.02
CA ILE A 163 -40.41 20.22 -25.13
C ILE A 163 -39.57 19.43 -24.12
N GLU A 164 -40.14 18.41 -23.49
CA GLU A 164 -39.40 17.57 -22.51
C GLU A 164 -38.17 16.97 -23.20
N GLN A 165 -38.32 16.37 -24.39
CA GLN A 165 -37.21 15.80 -25.16
C GLN A 165 -36.14 16.84 -25.50
N ALA A 166 -36.56 18.01 -26.03
CA ALA A 166 -35.65 19.11 -26.39
C ALA A 166 -34.93 19.68 -25.17
N SER A 167 -35.59 19.75 -24.02
CA SER A 167 -35.01 20.20 -22.75
C SER A 167 -33.93 19.26 -22.23
N PHE A 168 -34.11 17.96 -22.40
CA PHE A 168 -33.07 16.97 -22.08
C PHE A 168 -31.83 17.11 -22.97
N ALA A 169 -32.05 17.29 -24.28
CA ALA A 169 -30.97 17.53 -25.25
C ALA A 169 -30.18 18.81 -24.91
N TYR A 170 -30.87 19.89 -24.56
CA TYR A 170 -30.24 21.15 -24.16
C TYR A 170 -29.44 21.00 -22.87
N ARG A 171 -30.01 20.38 -21.84
CA ARG A 171 -29.28 20.13 -20.56
C ARG A 171 -28.01 19.31 -20.77
N ARG A 172 -28.10 18.27 -21.61
CA ARG A 172 -26.91 17.45 -21.94
C ARG A 172 -25.82 18.29 -22.62
N ALA A 173 -26.19 19.09 -23.63
CA ALA A 173 -25.22 19.96 -24.32
C ALA A 173 -24.62 21.02 -23.37
N LEU A 174 -25.39 21.52 -22.41
CA LEU A 174 -24.94 22.48 -21.40
C LEU A 174 -23.95 21.80 -20.41
N GLU A 175 -24.22 20.57 -19.99
CA GLU A 175 -23.30 19.80 -19.17
C GLU A 175 -21.99 19.51 -19.89
N ASP A 176 -22.04 19.14 -21.17
CA ASP A 176 -20.83 18.88 -21.94
C ASP A 176 -20.02 20.17 -22.17
N LEU A 177 -20.66 21.32 -22.31
CA LEU A 177 -20.01 22.62 -22.34
C LEU A 177 -19.36 22.97 -20.97
N ASP A 178 -20.06 22.74 -19.87
CA ASP A 178 -19.50 22.99 -18.53
C ASP A 178 -18.27 22.12 -18.25
N ARG A 179 -18.26 20.88 -18.72
CA ARG A 179 -17.14 19.94 -18.60
C ARG A 179 -15.88 20.37 -19.35
N THR A 180 -15.96 21.34 -20.28
CA THR A 180 -14.78 21.92 -20.93
C THR A 180 -13.96 22.81 -19.97
N THR A 181 -14.55 23.25 -18.86
CA THR A 181 -13.89 24.01 -17.82
C THR A 181 -13.75 23.15 -16.60
N ILE A 182 -12.55 22.58 -16.42
CA ILE A 182 -12.28 21.66 -15.29
C ILE A 182 -11.81 22.45 -14.10
N ARG A 183 -12.46 22.19 -12.96
CA ARG A 183 -12.19 22.87 -11.69
C ARG A 183 -11.55 21.92 -10.67
N ALA A 184 -10.75 22.48 -9.77
CA ALA A 184 -10.19 21.74 -8.64
C ALA A 184 -11.31 21.27 -7.71
N PRO A 185 -11.38 19.97 -7.37
CA PRO A 185 -12.41 19.42 -6.48
C PRO A 185 -12.11 19.66 -5.01
N MET A 186 -10.89 20.07 -4.65
CA MET A 186 -10.41 20.25 -3.29
C MET A 186 -9.30 21.29 -3.24
N ASP A 187 -9.06 21.83 -2.05
CA ASP A 187 -7.86 22.64 -1.78
C ASP A 187 -6.63 21.74 -1.79
N GLY A 188 -5.51 22.24 -2.28
CA GLY A 188 -4.27 21.49 -2.33
C GLY A 188 -3.16 22.15 -3.14
N VAL A 189 -2.17 21.34 -3.47
CA VAL A 189 -1.01 21.76 -4.29
C VAL A 189 -0.98 20.89 -5.54
N VAL A 190 -0.64 21.47 -6.68
CA VAL A 190 -0.40 20.74 -7.93
C VAL A 190 0.88 19.91 -7.78
N ILE A 191 0.73 18.59 -7.69
CA ILE A 191 1.85 17.66 -7.53
C ILE A 191 2.52 17.37 -8.86
N ALA A 192 1.70 17.14 -9.89
CA ALA A 192 2.17 16.84 -11.23
C ALA A 192 1.25 17.44 -12.28
N ARG A 193 1.83 17.98 -13.34
CA ARG A 193 1.15 18.43 -14.56
C ARG A 193 1.57 17.50 -15.69
N ARG A 194 0.63 16.65 -16.14
CA ARG A 194 0.90 15.61 -17.13
C ARG A 194 0.46 15.97 -18.54
N ALA A 195 -0.12 17.16 -18.72
CA ALA A 195 -0.57 17.64 -20.01
C ALA A 195 -0.02 19.03 -20.28
N GLU A 196 0.09 19.39 -21.56
CA GLU A 196 0.54 20.70 -22.03
C GLU A 196 -0.54 21.42 -22.85
N VAL A 197 -0.42 22.73 -22.92
CA VAL A 197 -1.30 23.56 -23.78
C VAL A 197 -1.06 23.18 -25.24
N GLY A 198 -2.13 22.99 -26.02
CA GLY A 198 -2.11 22.50 -27.38
C GLY A 198 -2.24 21.00 -27.55
N GLU A 199 -2.15 20.22 -26.44
CA GLU A 199 -2.43 18.79 -26.50
C GLU A 199 -3.93 18.50 -26.53
N THR A 200 -4.29 17.36 -27.11
CA THR A 200 -5.69 16.88 -27.10
C THR A 200 -5.97 16.06 -25.86
N ALA A 201 -6.86 16.54 -25.03
CA ALA A 201 -7.42 15.79 -23.93
C ALA A 201 -8.39 14.72 -24.44
N ILE A 202 -8.22 13.47 -23.95
CA ILE A 202 -9.05 12.33 -24.36
C ILE A 202 -9.88 11.87 -23.16
N MET A 203 -11.18 11.72 -23.38
CA MET A 203 -12.10 11.17 -22.37
C MET A 203 -11.84 9.68 -22.16
N GLY A 204 -11.84 9.24 -20.92
CA GLY A 204 -11.77 7.82 -20.59
C GLY A 204 -13.01 7.07 -21.07
N THR A 205 -12.77 5.85 -21.57
CA THR A 205 -13.82 4.90 -21.95
C THR A 205 -13.66 3.62 -21.14
N THR A 206 -14.62 2.68 -21.28
CA THR A 206 -14.56 1.38 -20.56
C THR A 206 -13.26 0.61 -20.84
N ASN A 207 -12.66 0.79 -22.02
CA ASN A 207 -11.48 0.03 -22.45
C ASN A 207 -10.17 0.84 -22.41
N PHE A 208 -10.25 2.16 -22.27
CA PHE A 208 -9.07 3.04 -22.25
C PHE A 208 -9.19 4.06 -21.13
N PRO A 209 -8.17 4.18 -20.26
CA PRO A 209 -8.15 5.26 -19.29
C PRO A 209 -8.08 6.61 -20.01
N GLY A 210 -8.79 7.62 -19.49
CA GLY A 210 -8.71 8.97 -19.99
C GLY A 210 -7.35 9.62 -19.71
N SER A 211 -7.08 10.74 -20.38
CA SER A 211 -5.89 11.54 -20.11
C SER A 211 -5.93 12.11 -18.70
N VAL A 212 -4.97 11.74 -17.86
CA VAL A 212 -4.72 12.42 -16.59
C VAL A 212 -3.99 13.73 -16.91
N LEU A 213 -4.63 14.85 -16.66
CA LEU A 213 -4.12 16.18 -17.01
C LEU A 213 -3.23 16.76 -15.92
N MET A 214 -3.65 16.56 -14.64
CA MET A 214 -3.01 17.12 -13.46
C MET A 214 -3.31 16.26 -12.25
N VAL A 215 -2.41 16.28 -11.26
CA VAL A 215 -2.61 15.64 -9.94
C VAL A 215 -2.57 16.72 -8.87
N ILE A 216 -3.63 16.81 -8.07
CA ILE A 216 -3.73 17.73 -6.93
C ILE A 216 -3.71 16.91 -5.65
N GLY A 217 -2.93 17.33 -4.65
CA GLY A 217 -2.86 16.66 -3.35
C GLY A 217 -2.74 17.61 -2.19
N ASP A 218 -3.23 17.15 -1.06
CA ASP A 218 -3.12 17.87 0.21
C ASP A 218 -1.78 17.50 0.88
N LEU A 219 -0.85 18.45 0.89
CA LEU A 219 0.48 18.25 1.49
C LEU A 219 0.51 18.47 3.01
N SER A 220 -0.60 18.83 3.65
CA SER A 220 -0.68 18.97 5.11
C SER A 220 -0.52 17.66 5.84
N GLU A 221 -0.97 16.55 5.24
CA GLU A 221 -0.86 15.19 5.75
C GLU A 221 -0.13 14.31 4.74
N LEU A 222 1.11 13.95 5.07
CA LEU A 222 1.90 13.03 4.26
C LEU A 222 1.88 11.62 4.85
N VAL A 223 1.85 10.63 3.98
CA VAL A 223 1.96 9.20 4.32
C VAL A 223 3.12 8.58 3.55
N ALA A 224 3.78 7.62 4.16
CA ALA A 224 4.65 6.71 3.42
C ALA A 224 3.78 5.53 2.94
N GLU A 225 3.60 5.40 1.64
CA GLU A 225 2.93 4.26 1.01
C GLU A 225 3.99 3.23 0.65
N VAL A 226 4.01 2.13 1.40
CA VAL A 226 5.04 1.08 1.26
C VAL A 226 4.44 -0.25 0.84
N GLU A 227 5.25 -1.06 0.17
CA GLU A 227 4.88 -2.40 -0.28
C GLU A 227 5.48 -3.46 0.64
N VAL A 228 4.62 -4.16 1.38
CA VAL A 228 5.00 -5.20 2.33
C VAL A 228 4.73 -6.59 1.73
N PRO A 229 5.69 -7.53 1.77
CA PRO A 229 5.46 -8.90 1.32
C PRO A 229 4.37 -9.62 2.13
N GLU A 230 3.66 -10.57 1.49
CA GLU A 230 2.57 -11.36 2.09
C GLU A 230 2.96 -12.03 3.41
N ARG A 231 4.16 -12.60 3.50
CA ARG A 231 4.66 -13.26 4.71
C ARG A 231 4.78 -12.32 5.91
N ASP A 232 5.02 -11.02 5.67
CA ASP A 232 5.32 -10.04 6.71
C ASP A 232 4.08 -9.23 7.08
N VAL A 233 3.12 -9.05 6.13
CA VAL A 233 1.87 -8.28 6.38
C VAL A 233 1.00 -8.89 7.47
N VAL A 234 1.03 -10.21 7.65
CA VAL A 234 0.27 -10.94 8.70
C VAL A 234 0.66 -10.48 10.12
N GLN A 235 1.87 -9.94 10.28
CA GLN A 235 2.37 -9.44 11.56
C GLN A 235 1.99 -7.97 11.82
N LEU A 236 1.40 -7.29 10.82
CA LEU A 236 1.05 -5.88 10.92
C LEU A 236 -0.34 -5.68 11.48
N SER A 237 -0.49 -4.59 12.23
CA SER A 237 -1.76 -4.12 12.77
C SER A 237 -1.84 -2.60 12.71
N LEU A 238 -3.06 -2.08 12.62
CA LEU A 238 -3.29 -0.64 12.65
C LEU A 238 -2.80 -0.04 13.96
N GLY A 239 -2.21 1.15 13.87
CA GLY A 239 -1.70 1.89 15.03
C GLY A 239 -0.28 1.52 15.46
N GLN A 240 0.37 0.52 14.85
CA GLN A 240 1.77 0.20 15.12
C GLN A 240 2.68 1.39 14.81
N GLU A 241 3.70 1.57 15.66
CA GLU A 241 4.72 2.59 15.48
C GLU A 241 5.66 2.22 14.33
N ALA A 242 6.04 3.21 13.56
CA ALA A 242 6.96 3.07 12.45
C ALA A 242 7.98 4.20 12.42
N GLU A 243 9.17 3.88 11.98
CA GLU A 243 10.24 4.83 11.68
C GLU A 243 10.38 4.93 10.16
N VAL A 244 10.25 6.14 9.62
CA VAL A 244 10.32 6.42 8.18
C VAL A 244 11.63 7.15 7.90
N LYS A 245 12.45 6.59 7.01
CA LYS A 245 13.70 7.18 6.52
C LYS A 245 13.53 7.49 5.04
N VAL A 246 13.81 8.71 4.64
CA VAL A 246 13.72 9.16 3.25
C VAL A 246 15.12 9.27 2.68
N ASP A 247 15.37 8.62 1.54
CA ASP A 247 16.72 8.53 0.96
C ASP A 247 17.30 9.91 0.61
N ALA A 248 16.44 10.89 0.29
CA ALA A 248 16.84 12.28 0.03
C ALA A 248 17.26 13.06 1.28
N ILE A 249 16.95 12.58 2.49
CA ILE A 249 17.24 13.26 3.78
C ILE A 249 17.82 12.22 4.75
N PRO A 250 19.07 11.77 4.54
CA PRO A 250 19.65 10.64 5.27
C PRO A 250 19.85 10.91 6.77
N ASP A 251 19.98 12.18 7.15
CA ASP A 251 20.23 12.60 8.53
C ASP A 251 18.96 12.75 9.39
N ALA A 252 17.78 12.49 8.81
CA ALA A 252 16.52 12.60 9.52
C ALA A 252 15.71 11.29 9.44
N SER A 253 15.11 10.93 10.56
CA SER A 253 14.08 9.90 10.62
C SER A 253 12.78 10.51 11.12
N PHE A 254 11.67 10.05 10.57
CA PHE A 254 10.34 10.57 10.86
C PHE A 254 9.54 9.49 11.57
N ALA A 255 9.00 9.84 12.74
CA ALA A 255 8.09 8.94 13.44
C ALA A 255 6.73 8.93 12.74
N GLY A 256 6.14 7.74 12.62
CA GLY A 256 4.83 7.55 12.02
C GLY A 256 4.06 6.41 12.66
N LYS A 257 2.82 6.24 12.20
CA LYS A 257 1.94 5.14 12.62
C LYS A 257 1.25 4.51 11.42
N VAL A 258 1.08 3.20 11.48
CA VAL A 258 0.30 2.46 10.47
C VAL A 258 -1.16 2.89 10.56
N VAL A 259 -1.69 3.47 9.48
CA VAL A 259 -3.08 3.97 9.41
C VAL A 259 -3.96 3.16 8.47
N GLU A 260 -3.35 2.45 7.52
CA GLU A 260 -4.09 1.64 6.55
C GLU A 260 -3.24 0.44 6.11
N ILE A 261 -3.87 -0.72 6.02
CA ILE A 261 -3.31 -1.95 5.45
C ILE A 261 -4.28 -2.39 4.37
N ALA A 262 -3.83 -2.50 3.12
CA ALA A 262 -4.68 -2.91 2.01
C ALA A 262 -5.24 -4.32 2.24
N SER A 263 -6.54 -4.50 1.99
CA SER A 263 -7.23 -5.80 2.14
C SER A 263 -6.89 -6.79 1.01
N SER A 264 -6.30 -6.33 -0.07
CA SER A 264 -5.89 -7.16 -1.21
C SER A 264 -4.44 -6.92 -1.58
N GLY A 265 -3.73 -7.99 -1.89
CA GLY A 265 -2.37 -7.91 -2.41
C GLY A 265 -2.34 -7.72 -3.93
N THR A 266 -1.30 -7.09 -4.41
CA THR A 266 -0.98 -6.95 -5.83
C THR A 266 0.20 -7.85 -6.16
N LYS A 267 0.08 -8.68 -7.20
CA LYS A 267 1.20 -9.50 -7.66
C LYS A 267 2.18 -8.64 -8.47
N VAL A 268 3.41 -8.54 -7.97
CA VAL A 268 4.52 -7.86 -8.64
C VAL A 268 5.60 -8.88 -8.93
N GLY A 269 5.70 -9.31 -10.19
CA GLY A 269 6.50 -10.47 -10.57
C GLY A 269 5.95 -11.74 -9.93
N ASP A 270 6.78 -12.48 -9.19
CA ASP A 270 6.39 -13.71 -8.50
C ASP A 270 6.03 -13.50 -7.01
N VAL A 271 6.05 -12.27 -6.52
CA VAL A 271 5.78 -11.95 -5.12
C VAL A 271 4.48 -11.18 -4.98
N VAL A 272 3.64 -11.60 -4.03
CA VAL A 272 2.44 -10.84 -3.63
C VAL A 272 2.84 -9.80 -2.58
N LYS A 273 2.50 -8.55 -2.83
CA LYS A 273 2.76 -7.43 -1.95
C LYS A 273 1.49 -6.72 -1.57
N PHE A 274 1.44 -6.20 -0.36
CA PHE A 274 0.32 -5.44 0.20
C PHE A 274 0.76 -3.99 0.40
N LYS A 275 -0.09 -3.05 -0.01
CA LYS A 275 0.14 -1.63 0.25
C LYS A 275 -0.19 -1.32 1.70
N VAL A 276 0.74 -0.66 2.39
CA VAL A 276 0.58 -0.20 3.77
C VAL A 276 0.87 1.29 3.79
N LYS A 277 -0.02 2.07 4.42
CA LYS A 277 0.16 3.51 4.60
C LYS A 277 0.54 3.81 6.03
N VAL A 278 1.63 4.52 6.19
CA VAL A 278 2.16 5.00 7.46
C VAL A 278 2.04 6.51 7.49
N ALA A 279 1.19 7.05 8.34
CA ALA A 279 1.05 8.50 8.51
C ALA A 279 2.24 9.05 9.29
N LEU A 280 2.82 10.14 8.79
CA LEU A 280 3.90 10.86 9.44
C LEU A 280 3.33 11.79 10.52
N ASN A 281 3.85 11.74 11.74
CA ASN A 281 3.35 12.54 12.86
C ASN A 281 3.65 14.05 12.66
N GLN A 282 4.78 14.37 12.05
CA GLN A 282 5.21 15.75 11.78
C GLN A 282 5.88 15.77 10.40
N PRO A 283 5.15 16.11 9.33
CA PRO A 283 5.75 16.22 8.01
C PRO A 283 6.72 17.43 7.96
N ASP A 284 7.92 17.18 7.49
CA ASP A 284 8.92 18.21 7.23
C ASP A 284 8.61 18.89 5.88
N ALA A 285 8.74 20.21 5.79
CA ALA A 285 8.52 20.97 4.55
C ALA A 285 9.45 20.56 3.39
N ARG A 286 10.56 19.86 3.68
CA ARG A 286 11.47 19.30 2.67
C ARG A 286 10.96 18.04 2.03
N LEU A 287 9.99 17.36 2.65
CA LEU A 287 9.38 16.14 2.10
C LEU A 287 8.50 16.51 0.92
N LYS A 288 8.76 15.84 -0.20
CA LYS A 288 7.94 15.99 -1.41
C LYS A 288 7.31 14.66 -1.78
N PRO A 289 6.12 14.66 -2.37
CA PRO A 289 5.53 13.48 -2.96
C PRO A 289 6.50 12.75 -3.90
N GLU A 290 6.35 11.44 -4.02
CA GLU A 290 7.15 10.52 -4.82
C GLU A 290 8.62 10.35 -4.35
N MET A 291 9.06 10.97 -3.24
CA MET A 291 10.36 10.65 -2.65
C MET A 291 10.37 9.23 -2.13
N THR A 292 11.46 8.50 -2.41
CA THR A 292 11.65 7.12 -1.93
C THR A 292 11.83 7.10 -0.42
N ALA A 293 11.07 6.23 0.23
CA ALA A 293 11.09 6.04 1.68
C ALA A 293 11.31 4.57 2.07
N LYS A 294 12.07 4.36 3.12
CA LYS A 294 12.25 3.08 3.81
C LYS A 294 11.56 3.17 5.16
N VAL A 295 10.69 2.21 5.44
CA VAL A 295 9.91 2.19 6.67
C VAL A 295 10.23 0.95 7.47
N GLU A 296 10.50 1.13 8.76
CA GLU A 296 10.68 0.07 9.75
C GLU A 296 9.46 0.09 10.69
N ILE A 297 8.55 -0.88 10.54
CA ILE A 297 7.34 -0.99 11.35
C ILE A 297 7.62 -1.92 12.52
N THR A 298 7.40 -1.45 13.75
CA THR A 298 7.56 -2.24 14.97
C THR A 298 6.38 -3.18 15.11
N THR A 299 6.63 -4.50 15.03
CA THR A 299 5.58 -5.52 15.15
C THR A 299 5.42 -6.04 16.56
N LYS A 300 6.57 -6.31 17.22
CA LYS A 300 6.60 -6.78 18.61
C LYS A 300 7.77 -6.14 19.35
N ARG A 301 7.57 -5.88 20.63
CA ARG A 301 8.61 -5.37 21.53
C ARG A 301 8.61 -6.18 22.81
N ALA A 302 9.75 -6.75 23.15
CA ALA A 302 9.98 -7.46 24.40
C ALA A 302 11.03 -6.70 25.20
N GLU A 303 10.65 -6.20 26.37
CA GLU A 303 11.52 -5.41 27.22
C GLU A 303 12.06 -6.26 28.38
N ASN A 304 13.34 -6.06 28.72
CA ASN A 304 14.00 -6.73 29.81
C ASN A 304 13.93 -8.27 29.73
N VAL A 305 14.07 -8.82 28.53
CA VAL A 305 14.06 -10.27 28.27
C VAL A 305 15.48 -10.79 28.10
N LEU A 306 15.72 -12.04 28.48
CA LEU A 306 17.01 -12.70 28.26
C LEU A 306 17.21 -12.87 26.75
N ALA A 307 18.30 -12.33 26.22
CA ALA A 307 18.58 -12.39 24.80
C ALA A 307 20.01 -12.89 24.52
N VAL A 308 20.12 -13.60 23.41
CA VAL A 308 21.40 -14.08 22.87
C VAL A 308 21.55 -13.62 21.43
N PRO A 309 22.79 -13.53 20.92
CA PRO A 309 22.98 -13.26 19.50
C PRO A 309 22.25 -14.28 18.62
N LEU A 310 21.56 -13.84 17.58
CA LEU A 310 20.75 -14.69 16.70
C LEU A 310 21.56 -15.89 16.15
N GLN A 311 22.83 -15.67 15.83
CA GLN A 311 23.72 -16.71 15.33
C GLN A 311 24.03 -17.83 16.35
N ALA A 312 23.81 -17.60 17.66
CA ALA A 312 24.07 -18.59 18.69
C ALA A 312 22.98 -19.67 18.75
N VAL A 313 21.78 -19.37 18.28
CA VAL A 313 20.68 -20.33 18.20
C VAL A 313 20.82 -21.16 16.94
N GLN A 314 20.80 -22.47 17.12
CA GLN A 314 20.91 -23.43 16.02
C GLN A 314 19.69 -24.35 16.02
N THR A 315 19.16 -24.62 14.85
CA THR A 315 18.13 -25.63 14.66
C THR A 315 18.78 -27.01 14.52
N ARG A 316 18.32 -27.98 15.32
CA ARG A 316 18.77 -29.37 15.28
C ARG A 316 17.59 -30.33 15.24
N PHE A 317 17.81 -31.53 14.70
CA PHE A 317 16.84 -32.61 14.74
C PHE A 317 17.28 -33.63 15.78
N LEU A 318 16.44 -33.90 16.76
CA LEU A 318 16.72 -34.84 17.84
C LEU A 318 15.75 -36.03 17.77
N ASP A 319 16.28 -37.26 17.98
CA ASP A 319 15.45 -38.46 18.19
C ASP A 319 14.77 -38.47 19.57
N ASP A 320 13.92 -39.46 19.85
CA ASP A 320 13.24 -39.61 21.12
C ASP A 320 14.18 -39.82 22.32
N LYS A 321 15.46 -40.10 22.06
CA LYS A 321 16.51 -40.25 23.10
C LYS A 321 17.38 -38.99 23.23
N GLY A 322 17.00 -37.89 22.51
CA GLY A 322 17.74 -36.62 22.54
C GLY A 322 19.05 -36.63 21.76
N LYS A 323 19.28 -37.65 20.90
CA LYS A 323 20.47 -37.73 20.07
C LYS A 323 20.22 -37.03 18.72
N GLU A 324 21.23 -36.31 18.25
CA GLU A 324 21.18 -35.58 16.97
C GLU A 324 21.09 -36.57 15.80
N VAL A 325 20.09 -36.35 14.93
CA VAL A 325 19.86 -37.15 13.71
C VAL A 325 19.88 -36.27 12.49
N PHE A 326 20.25 -36.82 11.34
CA PHE A 326 20.26 -36.08 10.09
C PHE A 326 18.92 -36.21 9.36
N GLY A 327 18.21 -35.09 9.19
CA GLY A 327 17.01 -34.96 8.37
C GLY A 327 15.68 -34.93 9.13
N GLN A 328 14.69 -34.26 8.53
CA GLN A 328 13.33 -34.05 9.09
C GLN A 328 12.50 -35.32 9.27
N ALA A 329 12.83 -36.40 8.56
CA ALA A 329 12.01 -37.60 8.55
C ALA A 329 12.17 -38.45 9.83
N THR A 330 13.18 -38.19 10.66
CA THR A 330 13.57 -39.09 11.77
C THR A 330 13.73 -38.36 13.14
N GLY A 331 13.55 -37.04 13.19
CA GLY A 331 13.77 -36.30 14.44
C GLY A 331 12.80 -35.12 14.61
N ARG A 332 12.58 -34.75 15.87
CA ARG A 332 11.88 -33.52 16.28
C ARG A 332 12.80 -32.34 16.05
N GLU A 333 12.31 -31.32 15.33
CA GLU A 333 13.01 -30.05 15.19
C GLU A 333 13.01 -29.28 16.52
N VAL A 334 14.21 -28.91 16.97
CA VAL A 334 14.40 -28.16 18.22
C VAL A 334 15.41 -27.04 18.02
N GLU A 335 15.19 -25.96 18.74
CA GLU A 335 16.15 -24.86 18.84
C GLU A 335 17.08 -25.10 20.00
N VAL A 336 18.38 -25.02 19.76
CA VAL A 336 19.41 -25.27 20.74
C VAL A 336 20.45 -24.17 20.77
N VAL A 337 21.03 -23.96 21.92
CA VAL A 337 22.23 -23.15 22.11
C VAL A 337 23.33 -24.01 22.73
N TYR A 338 24.59 -23.62 22.55
CA TYR A 338 25.71 -24.25 23.21
C TYR A 338 26.25 -23.35 24.33
N LEU A 339 26.22 -23.87 25.56
CA LEU A 339 26.82 -23.20 26.69
C LEU A 339 28.33 -23.50 26.77
N PHE A 340 29.10 -22.51 27.21
CA PHE A 340 30.50 -22.68 27.51
C PHE A 340 30.66 -23.04 28.98
N GLU A 341 30.78 -24.33 29.27
CA GLU A 341 30.94 -24.84 30.65
C GLU A 341 32.27 -25.60 30.77
N ARG A 342 33.17 -25.11 31.65
CA ARG A 342 34.45 -25.77 31.99
C ARG A 342 35.27 -26.19 30.75
N GLY A 343 35.29 -25.37 29.72
CA GLY A 343 36.03 -25.68 28.49
C GLY A 343 35.35 -26.70 27.56
N ARG A 344 34.07 -26.94 27.72
CA ARG A 344 33.25 -27.81 26.88
C ARG A 344 32.01 -27.09 26.39
N ALA A 345 31.51 -27.46 25.20
CA ALA A 345 30.24 -27.06 24.69
C ALA A 345 29.14 -27.98 25.23
N VAL A 346 28.20 -27.42 25.99
CA VAL A 346 27.06 -28.16 26.52
C VAL A 346 25.81 -27.70 25.76
N ARG A 347 25.17 -28.63 25.04
CA ARG A 347 23.95 -28.35 24.30
C ARG A 347 22.78 -28.19 25.24
N ARG A 348 21.98 -27.14 25.01
CA ARG A 348 20.75 -26.88 25.76
C ARG A 348 19.62 -26.51 24.84
N GLU A 349 18.47 -27.18 24.95
CA GLU A 349 17.25 -26.81 24.25
C GLU A 349 16.72 -25.50 24.82
N VAL A 350 16.24 -24.62 23.93
CA VAL A 350 15.68 -23.32 24.27
C VAL A 350 14.37 -23.10 23.54
N LYS A 351 13.52 -22.22 24.08
CA LYS A 351 12.38 -21.66 23.36
C LYS A 351 12.66 -20.22 23.08
N THR A 352 12.65 -19.88 21.80
CA THR A 352 12.84 -18.51 21.35
C THR A 352 11.52 -17.74 21.31
N GLY A 353 11.62 -16.42 21.44
CA GLY A 353 10.51 -15.49 21.39
C GLY A 353 10.67 -14.45 20.28
N VAL A 354 10.62 -13.16 20.67
CA VAL A 354 10.83 -12.05 19.76
C VAL A 354 12.27 -12.01 19.27
N GLN A 355 12.46 -11.78 17.99
CA GLN A 355 13.80 -11.64 17.40
C GLN A 355 13.95 -10.33 16.62
N ASP A 356 15.14 -9.77 16.68
CA ASP A 356 15.58 -8.67 15.81
C ASP A 356 16.72 -9.13 14.88
N GLU A 357 17.43 -8.19 14.25
CA GLU A 357 18.53 -8.50 13.32
C GLU A 357 19.76 -9.10 14.00
N LEU A 358 19.97 -8.85 15.29
CA LEU A 358 21.18 -9.19 16.03
C LEU A 358 20.91 -10.18 17.16
N TYR A 359 19.75 -10.10 17.81
CA TYR A 359 19.41 -10.82 19.01
C TYR A 359 18.06 -11.52 18.91
N VAL A 360 17.92 -12.60 19.66
CA VAL A 360 16.68 -13.34 19.85
C VAL A 360 16.40 -13.52 21.33
N GLU A 361 15.16 -13.28 21.71
CA GLU A 361 14.64 -13.53 23.05
C GLU A 361 14.66 -15.03 23.36
N ILE A 362 15.07 -15.37 24.55
CA ILE A 362 14.98 -16.74 25.09
C ILE A 362 13.95 -16.74 26.22
N GLY A 363 12.79 -17.36 25.96
CA GLY A 363 11.72 -17.49 26.94
C GLY A 363 11.97 -18.58 27.98
N GLU A 364 12.57 -19.70 27.56
CA GLU A 364 12.87 -20.84 28.44
C GLU A 364 14.22 -21.46 28.05
N GLY A 365 14.93 -22.00 29.06
CA GLY A 365 16.13 -22.80 28.84
C GLY A 365 17.45 -22.14 29.24
N LEU A 366 17.48 -20.82 29.49
CA LEU A 366 18.69 -20.10 29.93
C LEU A 366 18.44 -19.25 31.17
N ALA A 367 19.50 -19.02 31.92
CA ALA A 367 19.54 -18.09 33.06
C ALA A 367 20.44 -16.89 32.75
N ALA A 368 20.17 -15.75 33.42
CA ALA A 368 21.02 -14.56 33.31
C ALA A 368 22.45 -14.85 33.77
N GLY A 369 23.44 -14.41 33.02
CA GLY A 369 24.85 -14.59 33.31
C GLY A 369 25.46 -15.90 32.78
N GLU A 370 24.67 -16.83 32.25
CA GLU A 370 25.20 -18.02 31.58
C GLU A 370 25.99 -17.58 30.31
N LYS A 371 27.04 -18.34 30.01
CA LYS A 371 27.92 -18.08 28.88
C LYS A 371 27.49 -18.91 27.67
N VAL A 372 27.02 -18.29 26.61
CA VAL A 372 26.59 -18.93 25.37
C VAL A 372 27.66 -18.76 24.30
N ILE A 373 27.93 -19.82 23.55
CA ILE A 373 28.82 -19.79 22.40
C ILE A 373 28.09 -19.10 21.26
N ALA A 374 28.57 -17.92 20.82
CA ALA A 374 27.97 -17.09 19.81
C ALA A 374 28.68 -17.13 18.46
N GLY A 375 29.84 -17.77 18.39
CA GLY A 375 30.58 -17.79 17.11
C GLY A 375 31.90 -18.55 17.17
N PRO A 376 32.60 -18.65 16.06
CA PRO A 376 32.20 -18.29 14.70
C PRO A 376 31.08 -19.20 14.12
N TYR A 377 30.23 -18.67 13.22
CA TYR A 377 29.10 -19.42 12.66
C TYR A 377 29.47 -20.77 12.05
N LYS A 378 30.63 -20.83 11.36
CA LYS A 378 31.15 -22.08 10.77
C LYS A 378 31.40 -23.15 11.81
N THR A 379 31.88 -22.75 12.99
CA THR A 379 32.12 -23.64 14.14
C THR A 379 30.81 -24.13 14.75
N LEU A 380 29.84 -23.24 14.97
CA LEU A 380 28.54 -23.57 15.54
C LEU A 380 27.77 -24.62 14.71
N ARG A 381 27.92 -24.63 13.37
CA ARG A 381 27.31 -25.65 12.52
C ARG A 381 27.81 -27.06 12.73
N THR A 382 29.07 -27.21 13.15
CA THR A 382 29.75 -28.51 13.31
C THR A 382 29.90 -28.91 14.76
N LEU A 383 29.66 -27.99 15.69
CA LEU A 383 29.82 -28.21 17.12
C LEU A 383 28.82 -29.25 17.62
N LYS A 384 29.33 -30.17 18.45
CA LYS A 384 28.55 -31.24 19.07
C LYS A 384 28.55 -31.08 20.59
N ASP A 385 27.57 -31.73 21.21
CA ASP A 385 27.51 -31.80 22.66
C ASP A 385 28.77 -32.50 23.26
N GLY A 386 29.39 -31.84 24.23
CA GLY A 386 30.61 -32.33 24.88
C GLY A 386 31.94 -31.97 24.23
N ASP A 387 31.94 -31.32 23.05
CA ASP A 387 33.17 -30.90 22.33
C ASP A 387 34.03 -29.99 23.21
N ALA A 388 35.36 -30.23 23.17
CA ALA A 388 36.32 -29.35 23.84
C ALA A 388 36.44 -28.01 23.12
N VAL A 389 36.19 -26.91 23.83
CA VAL A 389 36.23 -25.56 23.31
C VAL A 389 37.05 -24.62 24.18
N HIS A 390 37.62 -23.58 23.60
CA HIS A 390 38.30 -22.53 24.37
C HIS A 390 37.82 -21.15 23.89
N GLU A 391 37.72 -20.22 24.83
CA GLU A 391 37.28 -18.85 24.53
C GLU A 391 38.37 -18.11 23.76
N GLU A 392 38.06 -17.69 22.54
CA GLU A 392 38.90 -16.81 21.76
C GLU A 392 38.50 -15.35 22.08
N LYS A 393 39.43 -14.56 22.61
CA LYS A 393 39.17 -13.13 22.81
C LYS A 393 38.96 -12.48 21.46
N PRO A 394 37.90 -11.67 21.32
CA PRO A 394 37.65 -10.99 20.03
C PRO A 394 38.88 -10.16 19.66
N GLY A 395 39.58 -10.61 18.61
CA GLY A 395 40.69 -9.87 18.06
C GLY A 395 40.20 -8.50 17.55
N LYS A 396 40.88 -7.43 17.98
CA LYS A 396 40.73 -6.13 17.37
C LYS A 396 40.91 -6.28 15.87
N LYS A 397 39.83 -6.24 15.10
CA LYS A 397 39.92 -6.01 13.66
C LYS A 397 40.47 -4.60 13.49
N GLY A 398 41.72 -4.51 12.98
CA GLY A 398 42.32 -3.29 12.51
C GLY A 398 41.62 -2.77 11.26
#